data_51ac0535453739482ebf5a65fd76bfb7
#
_entry.id   51ac0535453739482ebf5a65fd76bfb7
#
_cell.length_a   1.000
_cell.length_b   1.000
_cell.length_c   1.000
_cell.angle_alpha   90.00
_cell.angle_beta   90.00
_cell.angle_gamma   90.00
#
_symmetry.space_group_name_H-M   'P 1'
#
loop_
_entity.id
_entity.type
_entity.pdbx_description
1 polymer ?
#
loop_
_entity_poly.entity_id
_entity_poly.type
_entity_poly.pdbx_seq_one_letter_code
_entity_poly.pdbx_strand_id
1 'polypeptide(L)'
;MKKTRSISAHPFSDWCSPGEVFRVQYSSLAARLDRIGVKSVTIGLSGGLDSTLCLLVAVAAFKELKLPKSGIRVYTMPGFGTTNRTKGNAEQLCDGLGLALESIDITKACIQHFKDIGHDPGKHDVTYENAQARMRTMVLMDKANQTGGIVLGTGDMSEIALGWSTYNGDHMSMFGVNAGVPKTVVRDVCRWWSETMRKKGRKAKIAADAVLDILETPVSPELLPAKDGQIVQKTEDRIGPYELHDFFIWRTVVCGERRKSIRAAAKRAFKGVYSDEELDKWLEVFCRRLVTQAFKRNCAPDGIKVFPAYFGPDDWRIPSDCRYGGDIIQPKRVCSR
;
A
#
# COMPACT_ATOMS: atom_id res chain seq x y z
N MET A 1 -4.25 -40.34 -14.18
CA MET A 1 -5.11 -39.33 -13.54
C MET A 1 -4.23 -38.13 -13.15
N LYS A 2 -4.34 -37.00 -13.84
CA LYS A 2 -3.70 -35.74 -13.42
C LYS A 2 -4.39 -35.29 -12.11
N LYS A 3 -3.68 -35.35 -10.97
CA LYS A 3 -4.14 -34.71 -9.75
C LYS A 3 -4.47 -33.25 -10.10
N THR A 4 -5.74 -32.90 -10.11
CA THR A 4 -6.17 -31.49 -10.16
C THR A 4 -5.58 -30.81 -8.93
N ARG A 5 -4.48 -30.04 -9.11
CA ARG A 5 -3.96 -29.19 -8.04
C ARG A 5 -5.12 -28.31 -7.59
N SER A 6 -5.43 -28.34 -6.30
CA SER A 6 -6.40 -27.41 -5.71
C SER A 6 -5.96 -25.98 -6.07
N ILE A 7 -6.92 -25.17 -6.50
CA ILE A 7 -6.66 -23.76 -6.79
C ILE A 7 -6.65 -23.06 -5.44
N SER A 8 -5.50 -22.49 -5.06
CA SER A 8 -5.38 -21.71 -3.84
C SER A 8 -6.16 -20.40 -3.96
N ALA A 9 -6.84 -20.01 -2.88
CA ALA A 9 -7.44 -18.70 -2.71
C ALA A 9 -6.37 -17.61 -2.41
N HIS A 10 -5.23 -18.01 -1.85
CA HIS A 10 -4.17 -17.09 -1.40
C HIS A 10 -2.81 -17.41 -2.06
N PRO A 11 -2.71 -17.29 -3.40
CA PRO A 11 -1.55 -17.80 -4.15
C PRO A 11 -0.24 -17.07 -3.83
N PHE A 12 -0.28 -15.82 -3.39
CA PHE A 12 0.89 -15.07 -2.99
C PHE A 12 1.46 -15.56 -1.65
N SER A 13 0.60 -15.82 -0.66
CA SER A 13 1.00 -16.37 0.64
C SER A 13 1.55 -17.80 0.52
N ASP A 14 1.04 -18.57 -0.44
CA ASP A 14 1.56 -19.91 -0.74
C ASP A 14 2.91 -19.89 -1.48
N TRP A 15 3.23 -18.79 -2.16
CA TRP A 15 4.45 -18.65 -2.95
C TRP A 15 5.69 -18.39 -2.10
N CYS A 16 5.56 -17.54 -1.07
CA CYS A 16 6.68 -17.05 -0.28
C CYS A 16 6.25 -16.82 1.18
N SER A 17 7.08 -17.23 2.12
CA SER A 17 6.79 -17.01 3.53
C SER A 17 6.87 -15.52 3.91
N PRO A 18 6.10 -15.05 4.91
CA PRO A 18 6.14 -13.65 5.35
C PRO A 18 7.55 -13.17 5.76
N GLY A 19 8.35 -14.05 6.35
CA GLY A 19 9.74 -13.73 6.73
C GLY A 19 10.66 -13.52 5.53
N GLU A 20 10.48 -14.29 4.46
CA GLU A 20 11.23 -14.11 3.21
C GLU A 20 10.81 -12.84 2.49
N VAL A 21 9.50 -12.55 2.41
CA VAL A 21 8.98 -11.29 1.86
C VAL A 21 9.62 -10.10 2.59
N PHE A 22 9.57 -10.08 3.92
CA PHE A 22 10.16 -9.02 4.73
C PHE A 22 11.67 -8.87 4.48
N ARG A 23 12.39 -10.00 4.40
CA ARG A 23 13.83 -10.00 4.09
C ARG A 23 14.12 -9.38 2.74
N VAL A 24 13.39 -9.77 1.68
CA VAL A 24 13.55 -9.18 0.34
C VAL A 24 13.30 -7.67 0.39
N GLN A 25 12.25 -7.22 1.09
CA GLN A 25 11.95 -5.80 1.20
C GLN A 25 13.10 -5.02 1.86
N TYR A 26 13.55 -5.40 3.07
CA TYR A 26 14.55 -4.61 3.76
C TYR A 26 15.94 -4.70 3.12
N SER A 27 16.36 -5.85 2.60
CA SER A 27 17.66 -5.97 1.91
C SER A 27 17.67 -5.19 0.58
N SER A 28 16.54 -5.16 -0.15
CA SER A 28 16.42 -4.34 -1.36
C SER A 28 16.46 -2.85 -1.06
N LEU A 29 15.78 -2.41 0.02
CA LEU A 29 15.86 -1.02 0.46
C LEU A 29 17.27 -0.67 0.92
N ALA A 30 17.94 -1.54 1.68
CA ALA A 30 19.33 -1.35 2.10
C ALA A 30 20.26 -1.19 0.89
N ALA A 31 20.15 -2.08 -0.08
CA ALA A 31 20.94 -2.01 -1.32
C ALA A 31 20.67 -0.72 -2.11
N ARG A 32 19.41 -0.23 -2.15
CA ARG A 32 19.08 1.04 -2.81
C ARG A 32 19.73 2.22 -2.11
N LEU A 33 19.59 2.31 -0.77
CA LEU A 33 20.17 3.39 0.03
C LEU A 33 21.70 3.43 -0.08
N ASP A 34 22.36 2.27 0.00
CA ASP A 34 23.80 2.16 -0.13
C ASP A 34 24.29 2.66 -1.51
N ARG A 35 23.65 2.19 -2.60
CA ARG A 35 24.04 2.55 -3.97
C ARG A 35 23.88 4.03 -4.29
N ILE A 36 22.84 4.69 -3.74
CA ILE A 36 22.62 6.13 -3.95
C ILE A 36 23.30 7.00 -2.89
N GLY A 37 23.99 6.40 -1.91
CA GLY A 37 24.72 7.10 -0.85
C GLY A 37 23.82 7.87 0.14
N VAL A 38 22.52 7.55 0.22
CA VAL A 38 21.56 8.25 1.08
C VAL A 38 21.47 7.59 2.46
N LYS A 39 21.52 8.42 3.51
CA LYS A 39 21.50 7.99 4.91
C LYS A 39 20.25 8.48 5.69
N SER A 40 19.29 9.06 4.99
CA SER A 40 18.03 9.54 5.55
C SER A 40 16.85 9.10 4.71
N VAL A 41 15.77 8.69 5.38
CA VAL A 41 14.49 8.37 4.75
C VAL A 41 13.36 9.11 5.43
N THR A 42 12.37 9.53 4.67
CA THR A 42 11.17 10.23 5.14
C THR A 42 9.96 9.35 4.92
N ILE A 43 9.16 9.14 5.96
CA ILE A 43 7.98 8.26 5.95
C ILE A 43 6.79 9.00 6.54
N GLY A 44 5.69 9.01 5.81
CA GLY A 44 4.39 9.40 6.35
C GLY A 44 3.74 8.21 7.07
N LEU A 45 3.59 8.31 8.37
CA LEU A 45 2.96 7.28 9.21
C LEU A 45 1.52 7.67 9.50
N SER A 46 0.58 7.06 8.80
CA SER A 46 -0.85 7.29 8.98
C SER A 46 -1.45 6.53 10.17
N GLY A 47 -0.74 5.53 10.70
CA GLY A 47 -1.30 4.55 11.63
C GLY A 47 -2.02 3.39 10.93
N GLY A 48 -1.99 3.35 9.60
CA GLY A 48 -2.49 2.24 8.79
C GLY A 48 -1.43 1.17 8.51
N LEU A 49 -1.88 0.04 7.98
CA LEU A 49 -1.09 -1.17 7.81
C LEU A 49 0.12 -0.99 6.88
N ASP A 50 -0.07 -0.28 5.75
CA ASP A 50 0.96 -0.13 4.72
C ASP A 50 2.12 0.76 5.19
N SER A 51 1.79 1.88 5.84
CA SER A 51 2.79 2.77 6.45
C SER A 51 3.52 2.09 7.60
N THR A 52 2.84 1.21 8.33
CA THR A 52 3.43 0.37 9.37
C THR A 52 4.47 -0.57 8.76
N LEU A 53 4.13 -1.37 7.74
CA LEU A 53 5.09 -2.27 7.10
C LEU A 53 6.29 -1.49 6.53
N CYS A 54 6.04 -0.36 5.86
CA CYS A 54 7.09 0.50 5.33
C CYS A 54 8.08 0.93 6.43
N LEU A 55 7.57 1.34 7.60
CA LEU A 55 8.41 1.73 8.74
C LEU A 55 9.22 0.55 9.29
N LEU A 56 8.61 -0.64 9.44
CA LEU A 56 9.29 -1.85 9.90
C LEU A 56 10.44 -2.24 8.96
N VAL A 57 10.21 -2.17 7.66
CA VAL A 57 11.22 -2.43 6.62
C VAL A 57 12.35 -1.41 6.68
N ALA A 58 12.04 -0.12 6.86
CA ALA A 58 13.05 0.93 7.01
C ALA A 58 13.95 0.69 8.22
N VAL A 59 13.35 0.33 9.37
CA VAL A 59 14.13 0.00 10.60
C VAL A 59 15.06 -1.19 10.37
N ALA A 60 14.60 -2.22 9.68
CA ALA A 60 15.41 -3.40 9.38
C ALA A 60 16.55 -3.06 8.39
N ALA A 61 16.29 -2.28 7.35
CA ALA A 61 17.29 -1.83 6.37
C ALA A 61 18.38 -0.95 7.03
N PHE A 62 18.00 -0.02 7.91
CA PHE A 62 18.97 0.80 8.65
C PHE A 62 19.83 -0.03 9.58
N LYS A 63 19.25 -1.05 10.23
CA LYS A 63 20.01 -1.99 11.06
C LYS A 63 21.01 -2.79 10.21
N GLU A 64 20.62 -3.25 9.03
CA GLU A 64 21.53 -3.98 8.09
C GLU A 64 22.71 -3.10 7.67
N LEU A 65 22.45 -1.85 7.32
CA LEU A 65 23.47 -0.86 6.93
C LEU A 65 24.25 -0.27 8.13
N LYS A 66 23.91 -0.62 9.36
CA LYS A 66 24.47 -0.02 10.60
C LYS A 66 24.31 1.50 10.64
N LEU A 67 23.26 2.03 10.03
CA LEU A 67 22.92 3.46 10.08
C LEU A 67 22.18 3.81 11.37
N PRO A 68 22.36 5.05 11.88
CA PRO A 68 21.66 5.50 13.08
C PRO A 68 20.16 5.66 12.80
N LYS A 69 19.32 5.26 13.74
CA LYS A 69 17.85 5.39 13.63
C LYS A 69 17.39 6.84 13.44
N SER A 70 18.18 7.82 13.84
CA SER A 70 17.91 9.24 13.62
C SER A 70 17.82 9.63 12.13
N GLY A 71 18.31 8.79 11.21
CA GLY A 71 18.11 8.94 9.78
C GLY A 71 16.72 8.52 9.31
N ILE A 72 15.91 7.83 10.13
CA ILE A 72 14.53 7.50 9.82
C ILE A 72 13.63 8.63 10.34
N ARG A 73 13.14 9.46 9.45
CA ARG A 73 12.28 10.61 9.76
C ARG A 73 10.83 10.21 9.59
N VAL A 74 10.09 10.17 10.69
CA VAL A 74 8.69 9.70 10.70
C VAL A 74 7.77 10.87 11.00
N TYR A 75 6.81 11.09 10.12
CA TYR A 75 5.85 12.18 10.20
C TYR A 75 4.42 11.64 10.26
N THR A 76 3.63 12.10 11.23
CA THR A 76 2.17 12.01 11.15
C THR A 76 1.61 13.36 10.73
N MET A 77 0.66 13.36 9.82
CA MET A 77 0.10 14.60 9.26
C MET A 77 -1.42 14.59 9.43
N PRO A 78 -1.91 14.86 10.65
CA PRO A 78 -3.34 14.90 10.89
C PRO A 78 -4.02 15.94 10.00
N GLY A 79 -5.21 15.59 9.54
CA GLY A 79 -6.14 16.43 8.78
C GLY A 79 -7.54 16.21 9.30
N PHE A 80 -8.55 16.43 8.45
CA PHE A 80 -9.96 16.43 8.87
C PHE A 80 -10.50 15.04 9.25
N GLY A 81 -9.90 13.95 8.75
CA GLY A 81 -10.38 12.58 8.96
C GLY A 81 -9.55 11.74 9.93
N THR A 82 -8.51 12.29 10.53
CA THR A 82 -7.60 11.54 11.41
C THR A 82 -8.28 11.22 12.73
N THR A 83 -8.26 9.93 13.14
CA THR A 83 -8.85 9.48 14.40
C THR A 83 -7.83 9.42 15.54
N ASN A 84 -8.30 9.48 16.79
CA ASN A 84 -7.42 9.35 17.96
C ASN A 84 -6.77 7.97 18.05
N ARG A 85 -7.43 6.91 17.56
CA ARG A 85 -6.90 5.54 17.56
C ARG A 85 -5.69 5.41 16.64
N THR A 86 -5.79 5.88 15.40
CA THR A 86 -4.69 5.80 14.43
C THR A 86 -3.49 6.63 14.87
N LYS A 87 -3.73 7.79 15.48
CA LYS A 87 -2.67 8.60 16.08
C LYS A 87 -1.99 7.85 17.25
N GLY A 88 -2.75 7.29 18.17
CA GLY A 88 -2.22 6.51 19.31
C GLY A 88 -1.40 5.30 18.87
N ASN A 89 -1.84 4.59 17.82
CA ASN A 89 -1.11 3.46 17.25
C ASN A 89 0.24 3.89 16.65
N ALA A 90 0.28 5.01 15.94
CA ALA A 90 1.52 5.55 15.37
C ALA A 90 2.52 5.94 16.47
N GLU A 91 2.05 6.58 17.55
CA GLU A 91 2.86 6.96 18.70
C GLU A 91 3.45 5.72 19.39
N GLN A 92 2.62 4.72 19.74
CA GLN A 92 3.06 3.48 20.40
C GLN A 92 4.05 2.68 19.53
N LEU A 93 3.82 2.63 18.22
CA LEU A 93 4.70 1.94 17.29
C LEU A 93 6.09 2.62 17.27
N CYS A 94 6.14 3.95 17.17
CA CYS A 94 7.39 4.70 17.18
C CYS A 94 8.13 4.56 18.51
N ASP A 95 7.43 4.65 19.64
CA ASP A 95 7.99 4.44 20.97
C ASP A 95 8.63 3.06 21.11
N GLY A 96 7.91 2.02 20.72
CA GLY A 96 8.39 0.65 20.78
C GLY A 96 9.60 0.38 19.87
N LEU A 97 9.67 1.07 18.72
CA LEU A 97 10.80 1.01 17.80
C LEU A 97 11.96 1.93 18.20
N GLY A 98 11.76 2.84 19.16
CA GLY A 98 12.74 3.86 19.58
C GLY A 98 13.00 4.89 18.49
N LEU A 99 11.94 5.39 17.88
CA LEU A 99 11.94 6.43 16.84
C LEU A 99 11.20 7.67 17.34
N ALA A 100 11.62 8.84 16.86
CA ALA A 100 10.86 10.07 17.04
C ALA A 100 9.73 10.16 16.01
N LEU A 101 8.54 10.57 16.47
CA LEU A 101 7.39 10.88 15.61
C LEU A 101 7.15 12.38 15.65
N GLU A 102 7.25 13.05 14.50
CA GLU A 102 6.92 14.48 14.38
C GLU A 102 5.49 14.61 13.82
N SER A 103 4.67 15.47 14.47
CA SER A 103 3.30 15.74 14.01
C SER A 103 3.23 17.08 13.28
N ILE A 104 2.75 17.08 12.04
CA ILE A 104 2.56 18.27 11.22
C ILE A 104 1.09 18.35 10.84
N ASP A 105 0.31 19.21 11.51
CA ASP A 105 -1.10 19.44 11.19
C ASP A 105 -1.23 20.17 9.84
N ILE A 106 -1.90 19.52 8.87
CA ILE A 106 -2.10 20.07 7.53
C ILE A 106 -3.41 20.85 7.38
N THR A 107 -4.25 20.89 8.41
CA THR A 107 -5.61 21.45 8.35
C THR A 107 -5.61 22.90 7.85
N LYS A 108 -4.77 23.76 8.45
CA LYS A 108 -4.69 25.19 8.07
C LYS A 108 -4.23 25.37 6.62
N ALA A 109 -3.25 24.60 6.18
CA ALA A 109 -2.74 24.62 4.81
C ALA A 109 -3.82 24.17 3.81
N CYS A 110 -4.57 23.11 4.13
CA CYS A 110 -5.69 22.67 3.29
C CYS A 110 -6.82 23.69 3.22
N ILE A 111 -7.18 24.34 4.35
CA ILE A 111 -8.21 25.41 4.37
C ILE A 111 -7.77 26.59 3.49
N GLN A 112 -6.50 27.03 3.61
CA GLN A 112 -5.99 28.10 2.76
C GLN A 112 -6.03 27.70 1.29
N HIS A 113 -5.58 26.48 0.97
CA HIS A 113 -5.64 25.96 -0.41
C HIS A 113 -7.06 25.91 -0.97
N PHE A 114 -8.05 25.45 -0.19
CA PHE A 114 -9.46 25.46 -0.62
C PHE A 114 -9.94 26.86 -0.94
N LYS A 115 -9.59 27.85 -0.10
CA LYS A 115 -9.90 29.25 -0.35
C LYS A 115 -9.28 29.75 -1.66
N ASP A 116 -8.01 29.44 -1.90
CA ASP A 116 -7.26 29.91 -3.08
C ASP A 116 -7.83 29.36 -4.38
N ILE A 117 -8.34 28.11 -4.37
CA ILE A 117 -8.97 27.48 -5.55
C ILE A 117 -10.48 27.66 -5.63
N GLY A 118 -11.10 28.40 -4.69
CA GLY A 118 -12.55 28.62 -4.65
C GLY A 118 -13.37 27.37 -4.32
N HIS A 119 -12.79 26.39 -3.60
CA HIS A 119 -13.50 25.18 -3.17
C HIS A 119 -14.16 25.40 -1.81
N ASP A 120 -15.42 25.00 -1.69
CA ASP A 120 -16.15 25.01 -0.41
C ASP A 120 -15.65 23.86 0.49
N PRO A 121 -15.02 24.14 1.65
CA PRO A 121 -14.55 23.10 2.57
C PRO A 121 -15.68 22.27 3.20
N GLY A 122 -16.93 22.71 3.14
CA GLY A 122 -18.10 21.94 3.54
C GLY A 122 -18.47 20.85 2.52
N LYS A 123 -17.96 20.93 1.30
CA LYS A 123 -18.21 19.94 0.25
C LYS A 123 -17.17 18.83 0.27
N HIS A 124 -17.49 17.71 0.89
CA HIS A 124 -16.61 16.55 1.06
C HIS A 124 -16.57 15.67 -0.21
N ASP A 125 -16.12 16.22 -1.32
CA ASP A 125 -15.98 15.54 -2.61
C ASP A 125 -14.52 15.09 -2.89
N VAL A 126 -14.27 14.60 -4.11
CA VAL A 126 -12.95 14.14 -4.54
C VAL A 126 -11.87 15.24 -4.48
N THR A 127 -12.24 16.52 -4.62
CA THR A 127 -11.30 17.65 -4.48
C THR A 127 -10.85 17.77 -3.04
N TYR A 128 -11.78 17.69 -2.10
CA TYR A 128 -11.52 17.72 -0.66
C TYR A 128 -10.58 16.57 -0.21
N GLU A 129 -10.85 15.34 -0.67
CA GLU A 129 -10.01 14.19 -0.35
C GLU A 129 -8.61 14.32 -0.98
N ASN A 130 -8.53 14.62 -2.28
CA ASN A 130 -7.28 14.67 -3.02
C ASN A 130 -6.36 15.82 -2.59
N ALA A 131 -6.91 16.98 -2.20
CA ALA A 131 -6.10 18.09 -1.70
C ALA A 131 -5.33 17.71 -0.43
N GLN A 132 -5.98 17.01 0.51
CA GLN A 132 -5.31 16.51 1.72
C GLN A 132 -4.19 15.49 1.41
N ALA A 133 -4.46 14.55 0.51
CA ALA A 133 -3.45 13.56 0.11
C ALA A 133 -2.23 14.23 -0.55
N ARG A 134 -2.46 15.20 -1.45
CA ARG A 134 -1.36 15.96 -2.09
C ARG A 134 -0.60 16.84 -1.11
N MET A 135 -1.29 17.47 -0.16
CA MET A 135 -0.65 18.27 0.89
C MET A 135 0.32 17.41 1.72
N ARG A 136 -0.07 16.19 2.10
CA ARG A 136 0.82 15.25 2.80
C ARG A 136 2.03 14.90 1.97
N THR A 137 1.86 14.60 0.70
CA THR A 137 2.97 14.26 -0.20
C THR A 137 3.93 15.44 -0.37
N MET A 138 3.42 16.65 -0.57
CA MET A 138 4.24 17.87 -0.65
C MET A 138 5.10 18.04 0.60
N VAL A 139 4.50 17.97 1.78
CA VAL A 139 5.23 18.06 3.06
C VAL A 139 6.33 17.01 3.16
N LEU A 140 6.05 15.74 2.80
CA LEU A 140 7.05 14.68 2.85
C LEU A 140 8.23 14.92 1.89
N MET A 141 7.94 15.39 0.66
CA MET A 141 8.98 15.70 -0.33
C MET A 141 9.89 16.83 0.16
N ASP A 142 9.31 17.91 0.72
CA ASP A 142 10.08 19.04 1.26
C ASP A 142 10.91 18.61 2.50
N LYS A 143 10.35 17.77 3.38
CA LYS A 143 11.09 17.19 4.51
C LYS A 143 12.25 16.30 4.07
N ALA A 144 12.07 15.53 2.99
CA ALA A 144 13.17 14.76 2.41
C ALA A 144 14.27 15.68 1.87
N ASN A 145 13.92 16.76 1.17
CA ASN A 145 14.88 17.76 0.68
C ASN A 145 15.67 18.40 1.82
N GLN A 146 15.00 18.77 2.93
CA GLN A 146 15.67 19.36 4.12
C GLN A 146 16.73 18.43 4.73
N THR A 147 16.58 17.12 4.58
CA THR A 147 17.46 16.12 5.20
C THR A 147 18.42 15.45 4.22
N GLY A 148 18.37 15.81 2.92
CA GLY A 148 19.10 15.11 1.87
C GLY A 148 18.70 13.63 1.75
N GLY A 149 17.47 13.31 2.13
CA GLY A 149 16.91 11.96 2.15
C GLY A 149 15.98 11.67 0.97
N ILE A 150 15.32 10.51 1.04
CA ILE A 150 14.29 10.11 0.08
C ILE A 150 12.97 9.80 0.79
N VAL A 151 11.85 10.05 0.09
CA VAL A 151 10.52 9.65 0.55
C VAL A 151 10.29 8.19 0.21
N LEU A 152 9.92 7.39 1.22
CA LEU A 152 9.49 6.01 1.03
C LEU A 152 7.98 5.95 0.80
N GLY A 153 7.59 5.31 -0.31
CA GLY A 153 6.21 5.06 -0.67
C GLY A 153 5.64 3.87 0.08
N THR A 154 4.42 4.04 0.58
CA THR A 154 3.73 3.02 1.38
C THR A 154 2.72 2.20 0.58
N GLY A 155 2.29 2.67 -0.60
CA GLY A 155 1.31 2.00 -1.44
C GLY A 155 1.71 0.57 -1.80
N ASP A 156 0.78 -0.36 -1.67
CA ASP A 156 0.97 -1.78 -1.96
C ASP A 156 0.60 -2.16 -3.40
N MET A 157 0.93 -3.41 -3.79
CA MET A 157 0.67 -3.91 -5.14
C MET A 157 -0.82 -3.88 -5.50
N SER A 158 -1.72 -4.18 -4.58
CA SER A 158 -3.16 -4.26 -4.82
C SER A 158 -3.73 -2.87 -5.09
N GLU A 159 -3.31 -1.87 -4.32
CA GLU A 159 -3.68 -0.47 -4.53
C GLU A 159 -3.13 0.05 -5.86
N ILE A 160 -1.87 -0.26 -6.18
CA ILE A 160 -1.24 0.12 -7.46
C ILE A 160 -1.98 -0.53 -8.65
N ALA A 161 -2.31 -1.81 -8.56
CA ALA A 161 -3.06 -2.51 -9.62
C ALA A 161 -4.41 -1.86 -9.89
N LEU A 162 -5.14 -1.52 -8.82
CA LEU A 162 -6.46 -0.89 -8.89
C LEU A 162 -6.40 0.63 -9.14
N GLY A 163 -5.22 1.26 -9.07
CA GLY A 163 -5.07 2.71 -9.05
C GLY A 163 -5.86 3.34 -7.91
N TRP A 164 -5.92 2.68 -6.76
CA TRP A 164 -6.60 3.14 -5.55
C TRP A 164 -5.68 4.04 -4.73
N SER A 165 -5.45 5.21 -5.23
CA SER A 165 -4.62 6.27 -4.65
C SER A 165 -4.94 7.61 -5.32
N THR A 166 -4.61 8.71 -4.66
CA THR A 166 -4.68 10.04 -5.24
C THR A 166 -3.49 10.26 -6.18
N TYR A 167 -3.77 10.55 -7.46
CA TYR A 167 -2.74 10.92 -8.42
C TYR A 167 -1.94 12.14 -7.96
N ASN A 168 -0.61 12.05 -7.98
CA ASN A 168 0.30 13.05 -7.39
C ASN A 168 0.06 13.34 -5.90
N GLY A 169 -0.59 12.42 -5.18
CA GLY A 169 -0.70 12.43 -3.73
C GLY A 169 0.05 11.23 -3.16
N ASP A 170 -0.63 10.40 -2.38
CA ASP A 170 -0.11 9.14 -1.83
C ASP A 170 0.37 8.13 -2.88
N HIS A 171 -0.02 8.31 -4.14
CA HIS A 171 0.52 7.63 -5.31
C HIS A 171 2.03 7.86 -5.52
N MET A 172 2.57 9.03 -5.10
CA MET A 172 3.94 9.45 -5.41
C MET A 172 4.89 9.29 -4.23
N SER A 173 6.09 8.84 -4.55
CA SER A 173 7.22 8.73 -3.62
C SER A 173 8.54 8.71 -4.42
N MET A 174 9.67 8.58 -3.74
CA MET A 174 10.96 8.39 -4.40
C MET A 174 11.37 6.91 -4.49
N PHE A 175 10.77 6.03 -3.65
CA PHE A 175 10.97 4.59 -3.71
C PHE A 175 9.82 3.84 -3.02
N GLY A 176 9.13 2.97 -3.74
CA GLY A 176 7.96 2.20 -3.25
C GLY A 176 8.38 0.92 -2.54
N VAL A 177 8.32 0.91 -1.22
CA VAL A 177 8.77 -0.23 -0.40
C VAL A 177 7.82 -1.41 -0.48
N ASN A 178 6.50 -1.15 -0.54
CA ASN A 178 5.46 -2.17 -0.60
C ASN A 178 4.95 -2.44 -2.03
N ALA A 179 5.49 -1.75 -3.05
CA ALA A 179 4.97 -1.78 -4.42
C ALA A 179 4.86 -3.20 -5.04
N GLY A 180 5.69 -4.12 -4.60
CA GLY A 180 5.67 -5.52 -5.03
C GLY A 180 5.02 -6.50 -4.04
N VAL A 181 4.29 -6.01 -3.03
CA VAL A 181 3.64 -6.84 -2.00
C VAL A 181 2.12 -6.59 -2.00
N PRO A 182 1.29 -7.60 -2.24
CA PRO A 182 -0.16 -7.44 -2.23
C PRO A 182 -0.70 -7.25 -0.80
N LYS A 183 -1.88 -6.63 -0.66
CA LYS A 183 -2.49 -6.26 0.63
C LYS A 183 -2.63 -7.43 1.60
N THR A 184 -3.01 -8.62 1.11
CA THR A 184 -3.13 -9.81 1.97
C THR A 184 -1.79 -10.20 2.57
N VAL A 185 -0.72 -10.16 1.77
CA VAL A 185 0.64 -10.47 2.24
C VAL A 185 1.19 -9.37 3.15
N VAL A 186 0.85 -8.08 2.93
CA VAL A 186 1.17 -7.00 3.88
C VAL A 186 0.65 -7.34 5.27
N ARG A 187 -0.60 -7.84 5.37
CA ARG A 187 -1.20 -8.31 6.64
C ARG A 187 -0.42 -9.48 7.23
N ASP A 188 -0.08 -10.47 6.41
CA ASP A 188 0.65 -11.66 6.85
C ASP A 188 2.04 -11.31 7.38
N VAL A 189 2.76 -10.42 6.70
CA VAL A 189 4.10 -9.94 7.12
C VAL A 189 4.02 -9.17 8.43
N CYS A 190 3.06 -8.26 8.59
CA CYS A 190 2.86 -7.51 9.82
C CYS A 190 2.52 -8.44 11.00
N ARG A 191 1.64 -9.44 10.80
CA ARG A 191 1.30 -10.45 11.82
C ARG A 191 2.52 -11.27 12.22
N TRP A 192 3.22 -11.83 11.24
CA TRP A 192 4.43 -12.61 11.47
C TRP A 192 5.50 -11.79 12.21
N TRP A 193 5.71 -10.54 11.80
CA TRP A 193 6.68 -9.65 12.46
C TRP A 193 6.30 -9.42 13.92
N SER A 194 5.04 -9.12 14.18
CA SER A 194 4.54 -8.89 15.54
C SER A 194 4.75 -10.13 16.43
N GLU A 195 4.33 -11.31 15.97
CA GLU A 195 4.48 -12.57 16.71
C GLU A 195 5.96 -12.88 17.01
N THR A 196 6.85 -12.59 16.05
CA THR A 196 8.30 -12.77 16.19
C THR A 196 8.90 -11.79 17.18
N MET A 197 8.51 -10.52 17.12
CA MET A 197 9.12 -9.45 17.91
C MET A 197 8.57 -9.38 19.33
N ARG A 198 7.36 -9.81 19.58
CA ARG A 198 6.72 -9.80 20.91
C ARG A 198 7.53 -10.51 21.98
N LYS A 199 8.38 -11.47 21.58
CA LYS A 199 9.25 -12.27 22.44
C LYS A 199 10.64 -11.63 22.66
N LYS A 200 10.95 -10.47 22.03
CA LYS A 200 12.30 -9.87 22.03
C LYS A 200 12.51 -8.78 23.09
N GLY A 201 11.63 -8.68 24.10
CA GLY A 201 11.75 -7.76 25.22
C GLY A 201 10.71 -6.63 25.20
N ARG A 202 10.70 -5.79 26.26
CA ARG A 202 9.62 -4.84 26.55
C ARG A 202 9.31 -3.87 25.42
N LYS A 203 10.31 -3.18 24.87
CA LYS A 203 10.11 -2.21 23.76
C LYS A 203 9.60 -2.89 22.51
N ALA A 204 10.18 -4.03 22.14
CA ALA A 204 9.73 -4.81 20.98
C ALA A 204 8.29 -5.30 21.16
N LYS A 205 7.88 -5.64 22.39
CA LYS A 205 6.49 -6.00 22.71
C LYS A 205 5.54 -4.83 22.48
N ILE A 206 5.89 -3.60 22.91
CA ILE A 206 5.06 -2.40 22.69
C ILE A 206 4.82 -2.19 21.20
N ALA A 207 5.88 -2.22 20.38
CA ALA A 207 5.72 -2.10 18.93
C ALA A 207 4.88 -3.24 18.34
N ALA A 208 5.09 -4.48 18.80
CA ALA A 208 4.34 -5.64 18.32
C ALA A 208 2.85 -5.56 18.67
N ASP A 209 2.52 -5.12 19.89
CA ASP A 209 1.12 -4.95 20.32
C ASP A 209 0.43 -3.82 19.51
N ALA A 210 1.13 -2.72 19.20
CA ALA A 210 0.64 -1.67 18.31
C ALA A 210 0.35 -2.20 16.89
N VAL A 211 1.24 -3.04 16.33
CA VAL A 211 1.01 -3.68 15.02
C VAL A 211 -0.22 -4.58 15.05
N LEU A 212 -0.46 -5.33 16.12
CA LEU A 212 -1.66 -6.17 16.27
C LEU A 212 -2.94 -5.33 16.31
N ASP A 213 -2.95 -4.20 17.03
CA ASP A 213 -4.12 -3.31 17.05
C ASP A 213 -4.37 -2.66 15.67
N ILE A 214 -3.32 -2.33 14.93
CA ILE A 214 -3.44 -1.85 13.55
C ILE A 214 -4.06 -2.92 12.65
N LEU A 215 -3.70 -4.19 12.81
CA LEU A 215 -4.27 -5.31 12.04
C LEU A 215 -5.77 -5.50 12.26
N GLU A 216 -6.29 -5.14 13.42
CA GLU A 216 -7.73 -5.19 13.75
C GLU A 216 -8.48 -3.91 13.32
N THR A 217 -7.77 -2.91 12.79
CA THR A 217 -8.39 -1.66 12.32
C THR A 217 -8.84 -1.84 10.86
N PRO A 218 -10.09 -1.50 10.51
CA PRO A 218 -10.56 -1.55 9.13
C PRO A 218 -9.74 -0.64 8.21
N VAL A 219 -9.45 -1.10 7.00
CA VAL A 219 -8.73 -0.29 5.99
C VAL A 219 -9.61 0.88 5.55
N SER A 220 -9.11 2.11 5.77
CA SER A 220 -9.79 3.35 5.41
C SER A 220 -8.78 4.41 4.97
N PRO A 221 -9.12 5.26 3.99
CA PRO A 221 -8.25 6.37 3.59
C PRO A 221 -8.21 7.53 4.59
N GLU A 222 -9.09 7.56 5.62
CA GLU A 222 -9.18 8.61 6.67
C GLU A 222 -9.12 10.06 6.15
N LEU A 223 -9.76 10.32 5.00
CA LEU A 223 -9.79 11.65 4.37
C LEU A 223 -11.08 12.41 4.67
N LEU A 224 -12.14 11.70 5.05
CA LEU A 224 -13.44 12.27 5.43
C LEU A 224 -13.55 12.40 6.95
N PRO A 225 -14.20 13.47 7.45
CA PRO A 225 -14.47 13.62 8.88
C PRO A 225 -15.17 12.40 9.45
N ALA A 226 -14.69 11.90 10.60
CA ALA A 226 -15.34 10.80 11.31
C ALA A 226 -16.74 11.23 11.79
N LYS A 227 -17.77 10.36 11.63
CA LYS A 227 -19.06 10.52 12.28
C LYS A 227 -19.05 9.75 13.60
N ASP A 228 -19.32 10.43 14.70
CA ASP A 228 -19.38 9.83 16.06
C ASP A 228 -18.12 9.00 16.42
N GLY A 229 -16.94 9.45 15.95
CA GLY A 229 -15.67 8.76 16.17
C GLY A 229 -15.48 7.46 15.36
N GLN A 230 -16.43 7.14 14.46
CA GLN A 230 -16.36 5.96 13.60
C GLN A 230 -15.91 6.30 12.18
N ILE A 231 -15.17 5.37 11.57
CA ILE A 231 -14.72 5.44 10.18
C ILE A 231 -15.95 5.39 9.26
N VAL A 232 -16.19 6.49 8.54
CA VAL A 232 -17.36 6.63 7.65
C VAL A 232 -17.21 5.82 6.36
N GLN A 233 -15.98 5.52 5.94
CA GLN A 233 -15.71 4.91 4.64
C GLN A 233 -14.73 3.77 4.76
N LYS A 234 -15.19 2.54 4.53
CA LYS A 234 -14.32 1.38 4.35
C LYS A 234 -13.92 1.27 2.89
N THR A 235 -12.65 1.04 2.63
CA THR A 235 -12.11 0.88 1.27
C THR A 235 -12.79 -0.30 0.54
N GLU A 236 -12.95 -1.43 1.21
CA GLU A 236 -13.51 -2.64 0.61
C GLU A 236 -14.99 -2.51 0.22
N ASP A 237 -15.75 -1.60 0.83
CA ASP A 237 -17.14 -1.31 0.41
C ASP A 237 -17.19 -0.69 -1.00
N ARG A 238 -16.13 0.02 -1.41
CA ARG A 238 -16.04 0.70 -2.71
C ARG A 238 -15.38 -0.13 -3.81
N ILE A 239 -14.32 -0.83 -3.46
CA ILE A 239 -13.54 -1.57 -4.46
C ILE A 239 -13.71 -3.09 -4.36
N GLY A 240 -14.20 -3.60 -3.25
CA GLY A 240 -14.31 -5.04 -2.95
C GLY A 240 -13.18 -5.57 -2.09
N PRO A 241 -13.30 -6.83 -1.63
CA PRO A 241 -12.32 -7.50 -0.78
C PRO A 241 -10.94 -7.61 -1.45
N TYR A 242 -9.90 -7.22 -0.75
CA TYR A 242 -8.53 -7.29 -1.26
C TYR A 242 -8.09 -8.72 -1.58
N GLU A 243 -8.57 -9.72 -0.85
CA GLU A 243 -8.23 -11.13 -1.15
C GLU A 243 -8.69 -11.57 -2.55
N LEU A 244 -9.83 -11.06 -3.03
CA LEU A 244 -10.29 -11.30 -4.40
C LEU A 244 -9.40 -10.59 -5.41
N HIS A 245 -9.00 -9.34 -5.14
CA HIS A 245 -8.12 -8.59 -6.03
C HIS A 245 -6.74 -9.22 -6.14
N ASP A 246 -6.17 -9.67 -5.04
CA ASP A 246 -4.86 -10.34 -5.00
C ASP A 246 -4.92 -11.67 -5.78
N PHE A 247 -6.00 -12.43 -5.63
CA PHE A 247 -6.25 -13.60 -6.46
C PHE A 247 -6.36 -13.23 -7.96
N PHE A 248 -7.10 -12.18 -8.31
CA PHE A 248 -7.24 -11.74 -9.69
C PHE A 248 -5.93 -11.23 -10.28
N ILE A 249 -5.11 -10.51 -9.51
CA ILE A 249 -3.76 -10.10 -9.91
C ILE A 249 -2.92 -11.32 -10.26
N TRP A 250 -2.88 -12.32 -9.38
CA TRP A 250 -2.10 -13.54 -9.62
C TRP A 250 -2.53 -14.25 -10.89
N ARG A 251 -3.85 -14.46 -11.07
CA ARG A 251 -4.39 -15.16 -12.23
C ARG A 251 -4.16 -14.39 -13.53
N THR A 252 -4.23 -13.06 -13.47
CA THR A 252 -4.02 -12.21 -14.65
C THR A 252 -2.54 -12.09 -15.02
N VAL A 253 -1.70 -11.70 -14.05
CA VAL A 253 -0.33 -11.27 -14.31
C VAL A 253 0.65 -12.46 -14.32
N VAL A 254 0.52 -13.37 -13.34
CA VAL A 254 1.42 -14.52 -13.21
C VAL A 254 0.96 -15.67 -14.11
N CYS A 255 -0.34 -16.01 -14.08
CA CYS A 255 -0.87 -17.12 -14.85
C CYS A 255 -1.23 -16.77 -16.29
N GLY A 256 -1.34 -15.48 -16.62
CA GLY A 256 -1.71 -15.02 -17.97
C GLY A 256 -3.12 -15.40 -18.40
N GLU A 257 -4.05 -15.56 -17.46
CA GLU A 257 -5.39 -16.02 -17.73
C GLU A 257 -6.33 -14.90 -18.18
N ARG A 258 -7.31 -15.30 -19.01
CA ARG A 258 -8.39 -14.42 -19.43
C ARG A 258 -9.53 -14.41 -18.42
N ARG A 259 -10.35 -13.37 -18.43
CA ARG A 259 -11.48 -13.15 -17.51
C ARG A 259 -12.34 -14.40 -17.29
N LYS A 260 -12.73 -15.13 -18.38
CA LYS A 260 -13.55 -16.36 -18.27
C LYS A 260 -12.87 -17.44 -17.41
N SER A 261 -11.56 -17.64 -17.60
CA SER A 261 -10.78 -18.63 -16.80
C SER A 261 -10.61 -18.18 -15.36
N ILE A 262 -10.34 -16.88 -15.13
CA ILE A 262 -10.21 -16.28 -13.79
C ILE A 262 -11.51 -16.45 -13.01
N ARG A 263 -12.68 -16.16 -13.65
CA ARG A 263 -14.00 -16.38 -13.07
C ARG A 263 -14.23 -17.83 -12.64
N ALA A 264 -13.94 -18.78 -13.51
CA ALA A 264 -14.10 -20.19 -13.22
C ALA A 264 -13.14 -20.67 -12.09
N ALA A 265 -11.94 -20.10 -12.03
CA ALA A 265 -10.98 -20.38 -10.96
C ALA A 265 -11.44 -19.79 -9.62
N ALA A 266 -11.94 -18.53 -9.60
CA ALA A 266 -12.45 -17.87 -8.41
C ALA A 266 -13.63 -18.63 -7.79
N LYS A 267 -14.60 -19.06 -8.60
CA LYS A 267 -15.74 -19.89 -8.13
C LYS A 267 -15.31 -21.17 -7.43
N ARG A 268 -14.18 -21.74 -7.82
CA ARG A 268 -13.63 -22.93 -7.17
C ARG A 268 -12.83 -22.60 -5.90
N ALA A 269 -12.02 -21.54 -5.97
CA ALA A 269 -11.14 -21.15 -4.86
C ALA A 269 -11.95 -20.60 -3.67
N PHE A 270 -13.00 -19.83 -3.93
CA PHE A 270 -13.82 -19.16 -2.92
C PHE A 270 -15.21 -19.79 -2.74
N LYS A 271 -15.35 -21.07 -3.06
CA LYS A 271 -16.62 -21.79 -2.91
C LYS A 271 -17.13 -21.74 -1.46
N GLY A 272 -18.34 -21.21 -1.27
CA GLY A 272 -18.97 -21.08 0.05
C GLY A 272 -18.51 -19.84 0.85
N VAL A 273 -17.61 -19.02 0.30
CA VAL A 273 -17.18 -17.74 0.90
C VAL A 273 -17.89 -16.57 0.23
N TYR A 274 -17.93 -16.54 -1.10
CA TYR A 274 -18.59 -15.51 -1.90
C TYR A 274 -19.62 -16.13 -2.85
N SER A 275 -20.68 -15.40 -3.11
CA SER A 275 -21.66 -15.76 -4.14
C SER A 275 -21.07 -15.56 -5.56
N ASP A 276 -21.70 -16.19 -6.54
CA ASP A 276 -21.31 -16.05 -7.95
C ASP A 276 -21.44 -14.58 -8.42
N GLU A 277 -22.48 -13.88 -7.95
CA GLU A 277 -22.78 -12.49 -8.25
C GLU A 277 -21.73 -11.54 -7.66
N GLU A 278 -21.29 -11.80 -6.43
CA GLU A 278 -20.20 -11.03 -5.80
C GLU A 278 -18.88 -11.22 -6.55
N LEU A 279 -18.53 -12.45 -6.90
CA LEU A 279 -17.32 -12.74 -7.68
C LEU A 279 -17.35 -12.05 -9.04
N ASP A 280 -18.50 -12.06 -9.73
CA ASP A 280 -18.67 -11.40 -11.02
C ASP A 280 -18.57 -9.88 -10.90
N LYS A 281 -19.20 -9.29 -9.88
CA LYS A 281 -19.15 -7.86 -9.56
C LYS A 281 -17.71 -7.40 -9.35
N TRP A 282 -16.97 -8.07 -8.47
CA TRP A 282 -15.63 -7.63 -8.11
C TRP A 282 -14.58 -7.95 -9.18
N LEU A 283 -14.76 -9.02 -9.97
CA LEU A 283 -13.93 -9.26 -11.15
C LEU A 283 -14.15 -8.17 -12.22
N GLU A 284 -15.37 -7.68 -12.40
CA GLU A 284 -15.67 -6.55 -13.29
C GLU A 284 -14.99 -5.27 -12.82
N VAL A 285 -15.09 -4.95 -11.52
CA VAL A 285 -14.43 -3.80 -10.91
C VAL A 285 -12.91 -3.89 -11.12
N PHE A 286 -12.32 -5.06 -10.85
CA PHE A 286 -10.89 -5.30 -11.05
C PHE A 286 -10.47 -5.05 -12.50
N CYS A 287 -11.10 -5.73 -13.45
CA CYS A 287 -10.76 -5.62 -14.87
C CYS A 287 -10.87 -4.18 -15.38
N ARG A 288 -11.97 -3.49 -15.03
CA ARG A 288 -12.20 -2.11 -15.41
C ARG A 288 -11.15 -1.18 -14.83
N ARG A 289 -10.85 -1.29 -13.53
CA ARG A 289 -9.86 -0.44 -12.87
C ARG A 289 -8.44 -0.72 -13.35
N LEU A 290 -8.10 -1.98 -13.58
CA LEU A 290 -6.80 -2.36 -14.12
C LEU A 290 -6.49 -1.69 -15.46
N VAL A 291 -7.50 -1.44 -16.29
CA VAL A 291 -7.34 -0.73 -17.58
C VAL A 291 -7.45 0.78 -17.38
N THR A 292 -8.55 1.27 -16.80
CA THR A 292 -8.85 2.70 -16.75
C THR A 292 -7.92 3.51 -15.86
N GLN A 293 -7.26 2.87 -14.89
CA GLN A 293 -6.30 3.51 -13.98
C GLN A 293 -4.83 3.28 -14.39
N ALA A 294 -4.59 2.80 -15.61
CA ALA A 294 -3.24 2.54 -16.12
C ALA A 294 -2.35 3.81 -16.09
N PHE A 295 -2.92 4.99 -16.32
CA PHE A 295 -2.18 6.26 -16.31
C PHE A 295 -1.46 6.52 -14.97
N LYS A 296 -2.01 6.06 -13.83
CA LYS A 296 -1.36 6.16 -12.52
C LYS A 296 -0.14 5.25 -12.43
N ARG A 297 -0.24 4.02 -12.95
CA ARG A 297 0.87 3.07 -12.95
C ARG A 297 2.01 3.45 -13.90
N ASN A 298 1.68 4.10 -15.03
CA ASN A 298 2.67 4.49 -16.02
C ASN A 298 3.68 5.55 -15.51
N CYS A 299 3.36 6.22 -14.41
CA CYS A 299 4.24 7.17 -13.72
C CYS A 299 4.48 6.76 -12.25
N ALA A 300 4.29 5.48 -11.92
CA ALA A 300 4.63 4.98 -10.59
C ALA A 300 6.14 5.10 -10.33
N PRO A 301 6.55 5.38 -9.08
CA PRO A 301 7.96 5.39 -8.71
C PRO A 301 8.57 3.99 -8.78
N ASP A 302 9.90 3.94 -8.82
CA ASP A 302 10.65 2.71 -8.60
C ASP A 302 10.23 2.05 -7.27
N GLY A 303 10.26 0.72 -7.24
CA GLY A 303 9.91 -0.02 -6.03
C GLY A 303 10.51 -1.42 -6.01
N ILE A 304 10.19 -2.14 -4.95
CA ILE A 304 10.73 -3.49 -4.71
C ILE A 304 9.82 -4.52 -5.37
N LYS A 305 10.39 -5.32 -6.27
CA LYS A 305 9.72 -6.49 -6.86
C LYS A 305 9.99 -7.71 -5.98
N VAL A 306 8.95 -8.22 -5.33
CA VAL A 306 9.02 -9.39 -4.45
C VAL A 306 8.52 -10.65 -5.15
N PHE A 307 7.47 -10.53 -5.94
CA PHE A 307 6.80 -11.62 -6.62
C PHE A 307 6.97 -11.56 -8.13
N PRO A 308 6.60 -12.63 -8.87
CA PRO A 308 6.56 -12.60 -10.33
C PRO A 308 5.63 -11.53 -10.89
N ALA A 309 4.57 -11.14 -10.14
CA ALA A 309 3.73 -9.99 -10.43
C ALA A 309 4.36 -8.70 -9.89
N TYR A 310 4.36 -7.64 -10.70
CA TYR A 310 4.79 -6.30 -10.33
C TYR A 310 4.22 -5.27 -11.31
N PHE A 311 3.93 -4.06 -10.83
CA PHE A 311 3.35 -2.97 -11.62
C PHE A 311 4.25 -1.73 -11.66
N GLY A 312 5.55 -1.93 -11.54
CA GLY A 312 6.53 -0.85 -11.64
C GLY A 312 6.72 -0.33 -13.07
N PRO A 313 7.58 0.70 -13.23
CA PRO A 313 7.70 1.44 -14.49
C PRO A 313 7.99 0.61 -15.73
N ASP A 314 8.74 -0.48 -15.61
CA ASP A 314 9.25 -1.26 -16.74
C ASP A 314 8.75 -2.71 -16.79
N ASP A 315 7.76 -3.08 -15.98
CA ASP A 315 7.31 -4.48 -15.92
C ASP A 315 5.98 -4.68 -16.67
N TRP A 316 4.85 -4.32 -16.09
CA TRP A 316 3.53 -4.58 -16.68
C TRP A 316 2.81 -3.28 -17.05
N ARG A 317 2.85 -2.93 -18.32
CA ARG A 317 2.31 -1.66 -18.84
C ARG A 317 1.07 -1.87 -19.70
N ILE A 318 0.10 -0.98 -19.52
CA ILE A 318 -1.04 -0.79 -20.42
C ILE A 318 -0.96 0.66 -20.92
N PRO A 319 -1.13 0.93 -22.24
CA PRO A 319 -1.24 2.30 -22.72
C PRO A 319 -2.36 3.05 -22.01
N SER A 320 -2.13 4.32 -21.66
CA SER A 320 -3.07 5.11 -20.85
C SER A 320 -4.38 5.43 -21.61
N ASP A 321 -4.36 5.36 -22.91
CA ASP A 321 -5.49 5.59 -23.82
C ASP A 321 -6.29 4.31 -24.14
N CYS A 322 -5.91 3.16 -23.59
CA CYS A 322 -6.68 1.92 -23.74
C CYS A 322 -8.10 2.09 -23.21
N ARG A 323 -9.07 1.68 -24.01
CA ARG A 323 -10.46 1.60 -23.61
C ARG A 323 -10.77 0.23 -23.00
N TYR A 324 -11.55 0.22 -21.94
CA TYR A 324 -12.07 -1.03 -21.38
C TYR A 324 -13.19 -1.58 -22.26
N GLY A 325 -12.97 -2.75 -22.87
CA GLY A 325 -13.93 -3.42 -23.76
C GLY A 325 -14.54 -4.70 -23.17
N GLY A 326 -14.49 -4.89 -21.84
CA GLY A 326 -15.01 -6.08 -21.16
C GLY A 326 -14.02 -7.23 -20.99
N ASP A 327 -12.95 -7.31 -21.78
CA ASP A 327 -11.84 -8.24 -21.61
C ASP A 327 -10.55 -7.51 -21.26
N ILE A 328 -9.70 -8.17 -20.47
CA ILE A 328 -8.36 -7.65 -20.18
C ILE A 328 -7.53 -7.82 -21.46
N ILE A 329 -7.11 -6.72 -22.07
CA ILE A 329 -6.15 -6.75 -23.17
C ILE A 329 -4.81 -7.14 -22.56
N GLN A 330 -4.37 -8.39 -22.79
CA GLN A 330 -3.00 -8.76 -22.46
C GLN A 330 -2.06 -7.97 -23.40
N PRO A 331 -1.10 -7.20 -22.86
CA PRO A 331 -0.04 -6.69 -23.72
C PRO A 331 0.62 -7.88 -24.39
N LYS A 332 0.73 -7.85 -25.72
CA LYS A 332 1.53 -8.86 -26.43
C LYS A 332 2.89 -8.88 -25.76
N ARG A 333 3.29 -10.04 -25.21
CA ARG A 333 4.68 -10.22 -24.78
C ARG A 333 5.53 -9.82 -25.97
N VAL A 334 6.27 -8.73 -25.85
CA VAL A 334 7.36 -8.45 -26.77
C VAL A 334 8.36 -9.56 -26.48
N CYS A 335 8.34 -10.60 -27.33
CA CYS A 335 9.38 -11.62 -27.29
C CYS A 335 10.69 -10.89 -27.50
N SER A 336 11.47 -10.75 -26.44
CA SER A 336 12.90 -10.44 -26.59
C SER A 336 13.50 -11.51 -27.48
N ARG A 337 13.91 -11.10 -28.67
CA ARG A 337 14.82 -11.87 -29.52
C ARG A 337 16.19 -11.99 -28.85
#